data_84a3fa6924a0abb55b04e71c2b8710b7
#
_entry.id   84a3fa6924a0abb55b04e71c2b8710b7
#
_cell.length_a   1.000
_cell.length_b   1.000
_cell.length_c   1.000
_cell.angle_alpha   90.00
_cell.angle_beta   90.00
_cell.angle_gamma   90.00
#
_symmetry.space_group_name_H-M   'P 1'
#
loop_
_entity.id
_entity.type
_entity.pdbx_description
1 polymer ?
#
loop_
_entity_poly.entity_id
_entity_poly.type
_entity_poly.pdbx_seq_one_letter_code
_entity_poly.pdbx_strand_id
1 'polypeptide(L)'
;MFKRLTEAVVLGGALALAGGLTATPAVAQKVSVPLLLCPAGCGPDQGDTILMVQMIKEGSPVTLLPQETPGYMYNIREMLNERNWKRTVFGTEDTLIQLALKWGGTPEAKEFLPERVPIRFKLLYGEMWWPIGKFFVTFDPGIKAPADIRGKRLSIGLRGQSDWGYFPRLVLEAYGIGPQNVDLRHLTPAQLTQQLIDGSTDVGVTVFGMEPNRKEWMIGGPLRQLEASGKPLRYVSVDKEAIDRVNKKYGTTFIHVVVPAGTLPKQTEPLGTGINRGMKAVHPSFPDDVAYQIVMSVAKLAPKLRDLHVLWRIWSPELMLAGLSDENVHPGAKKAYVELGWWDKHKNFPPMTYPN
;
A
#
# COMPACT_ATOMS: atom_id res chain seq x y z
N MET A 1 -43.96 -83.32 -8.31
CA MET A 1 -44.88 -83.53 -9.45
C MET A 1 -44.54 -82.47 -10.48
N PHE A 2 -43.81 -82.83 -11.55
CA PHE A 2 -43.98 -82.53 -12.96
C PHE A 2 -44.44 -81.09 -13.31
N LYS A 3 -43.86 -80.28 -14.24
CA LYS A 3 -43.20 -80.51 -15.53
C LYS A 3 -42.60 -79.20 -16.01
N ARG A 4 -41.36 -79.11 -16.45
CA ARG A 4 -40.85 -78.98 -17.85
C ARG A 4 -41.23 -77.72 -18.65
N LEU A 5 -40.13 -77.01 -19.02
CA LEU A 5 -39.73 -76.58 -20.38
C LEU A 5 -40.56 -75.41 -20.99
N THR A 6 -39.88 -74.36 -21.37
CA THR A 6 -39.30 -74.23 -22.76
C THR A 6 -38.42 -72.96 -22.83
N GLU A 7 -37.33 -73.18 -23.58
CA GLU A 7 -36.36 -72.15 -24.02
C GLU A 7 -37.01 -71.20 -25.03
N ALA A 8 -36.66 -69.95 -24.98
CA ALA A 8 -36.72 -69.04 -26.12
C ALA A 8 -35.51 -68.09 -26.12
N VAL A 9 -34.62 -68.38 -27.07
CA VAL A 9 -33.52 -67.53 -27.50
C VAL A 9 -34.12 -66.29 -28.17
N VAL A 10 -33.78 -65.12 -27.78
CA VAL A 10 -33.91 -63.90 -28.60
C VAL A 10 -32.60 -63.17 -28.63
N LEU A 11 -31.97 -63.21 -29.77
CA LEU A 11 -30.88 -62.32 -30.23
C LEU A 11 -31.45 -60.89 -30.30
N GLY A 12 -30.59 -59.96 -30.00
CA GLY A 12 -30.84 -58.63 -30.55
C GLY A 12 -30.36 -57.45 -29.74
N GLY A 13 -29.31 -56.84 -30.15
CA GLY A 13 -29.16 -55.39 -30.09
C GLY A 13 -28.35 -54.81 -28.96
N ALA A 14 -27.05 -54.85 -29.09
CA ALA A 14 -26.18 -53.92 -28.38
C ALA A 14 -26.39 -52.48 -28.94
N LEU A 15 -27.22 -51.69 -28.29
CA LEU A 15 -27.23 -50.24 -28.47
C LEU A 15 -26.10 -49.64 -27.64
N ALA A 16 -25.00 -49.28 -28.32
CA ALA A 16 -23.96 -48.42 -27.75
C ALA A 16 -24.54 -47.01 -27.53
N LEU A 17 -24.98 -46.73 -26.33
CA LEU A 17 -25.23 -45.37 -25.85
C LEU A 17 -23.88 -44.68 -25.70
N ALA A 18 -23.42 -44.00 -26.78
CA ALA A 18 -22.37 -42.99 -26.70
C ALA A 18 -22.89 -41.83 -25.84
N GLY A 19 -22.79 -41.97 -24.51
CA GLY A 19 -23.00 -40.89 -23.56
C GLY A 19 -21.92 -39.84 -23.80
N GLY A 20 -22.24 -38.80 -24.58
CA GLY A 20 -21.45 -37.58 -24.64
C GLY A 20 -21.35 -37.00 -23.24
N LEU A 21 -20.20 -37.15 -22.61
CA LEU A 21 -19.82 -36.38 -21.42
C LEU A 21 -19.74 -34.92 -21.87
N THR A 22 -20.85 -34.19 -21.79
CA THR A 22 -20.84 -32.75 -21.81
C THR A 22 -20.07 -32.31 -20.54
N ALA A 23 -18.81 -32.01 -20.71
CA ALA A 23 -18.03 -31.35 -19.67
C ALA A 23 -18.77 -30.05 -19.28
N THR A 24 -19.53 -30.09 -18.19
CA THR A 24 -20.04 -28.89 -17.56
C THR A 24 -18.84 -27.97 -17.30
N PRO A 25 -18.84 -26.72 -17.79
CA PRO A 25 -17.75 -25.80 -17.49
C PRO A 25 -17.65 -25.74 -15.97
N ALA A 26 -16.50 -26.15 -15.44
CA ALA A 26 -16.20 -26.01 -14.03
C ALA A 26 -16.40 -24.53 -13.69
N VAL A 27 -17.43 -24.22 -12.92
CA VAL A 27 -17.59 -22.88 -12.37
C VAL A 27 -16.33 -22.62 -11.54
N ALA A 28 -15.47 -21.73 -12.02
CA ALA A 28 -14.23 -21.40 -11.34
C ALA A 28 -14.59 -20.99 -9.91
N GLN A 29 -14.08 -21.73 -8.94
CA GLN A 29 -14.35 -21.49 -7.53
C GLN A 29 -13.89 -20.07 -7.18
N LYS A 30 -14.79 -19.22 -6.73
CA LYS A 30 -14.46 -17.87 -6.29
C LYS A 30 -13.51 -17.94 -5.09
N VAL A 31 -12.36 -17.30 -5.21
CA VAL A 31 -11.34 -17.28 -4.18
C VAL A 31 -11.46 -15.99 -3.36
N SER A 32 -11.63 -16.12 -2.04
CA SER A 32 -11.57 -14.98 -1.11
C SER A 32 -10.20 -14.90 -0.47
N VAL A 33 -9.57 -13.73 -0.55
CA VAL A 33 -8.20 -13.49 -0.10
C VAL A 33 -8.20 -12.41 0.97
N PRO A 34 -7.79 -12.69 2.22
CA PRO A 34 -7.55 -11.68 3.23
C PRO A 34 -6.55 -10.63 2.74
N LEU A 35 -6.87 -9.35 2.97
CA LEU A 35 -6.03 -8.21 2.66
C LEU A 35 -5.78 -7.40 3.93
N LEU A 36 -4.60 -7.54 4.53
CA LEU A 36 -4.20 -6.77 5.71
C LEU A 36 -3.91 -5.31 5.29
N LEU A 37 -4.52 -4.35 5.95
CA LEU A 37 -4.41 -2.94 5.57
C LEU A 37 -3.90 -2.05 6.70
N CYS A 38 -4.73 -1.18 7.21
CA CYS A 38 -4.40 -0.12 8.15
C CYS A 38 -5.61 0.14 9.05
N PRO A 39 -5.53 1.00 10.05
CA PRO A 39 -6.68 1.30 10.90
C PRO A 39 -7.90 1.75 10.12
N ALA A 40 -9.08 1.41 10.61
CA ALA A 40 -10.36 1.78 10.01
C ALA A 40 -10.41 3.26 9.62
N GLY A 41 -10.90 3.52 8.40
CA GLY A 41 -11.01 4.88 7.87
C GLY A 41 -9.72 5.46 7.29
N CYS A 42 -8.62 4.73 7.26
CA CYS A 42 -7.47 5.13 6.45
C CYS A 42 -7.80 5.04 4.94
N GLY A 43 -7.07 5.78 4.10
CA GLY A 43 -7.35 5.82 2.66
C GLY A 43 -7.36 4.44 1.98
N PRO A 44 -6.34 3.57 2.18
CA PRO A 44 -6.34 2.21 1.66
C PRO A 44 -7.51 1.35 2.15
N ASP A 45 -7.87 1.41 3.44
CA ASP A 45 -9.00 0.66 3.97
C ASP A 45 -10.32 1.02 3.25
N GLN A 46 -10.61 2.31 3.13
CA GLN A 46 -11.80 2.79 2.43
C GLN A 46 -11.76 2.46 0.93
N GLY A 47 -10.63 2.69 0.27
CA GLY A 47 -10.45 2.45 -1.16
C GLY A 47 -10.59 0.97 -1.53
N ASP A 48 -9.95 0.09 -0.78
CA ASP A 48 -10.00 -1.35 -1.01
C ASP A 48 -11.34 -1.98 -0.61
N THR A 49 -12.05 -1.40 0.37
CA THR A 49 -13.44 -1.80 0.67
C THR A 49 -14.36 -1.54 -0.53
N ILE A 50 -14.21 -0.40 -1.19
CA ILE A 50 -14.95 -0.10 -2.42
C ILE A 50 -14.57 -1.07 -3.55
N LEU A 51 -13.27 -1.38 -3.70
CA LEU A 51 -12.81 -2.38 -4.66
C LEU A 51 -13.42 -3.76 -4.37
N MET A 52 -13.44 -4.22 -3.12
CA MET A 52 -14.07 -5.47 -2.71
C MET A 52 -15.55 -5.53 -3.14
N VAL A 53 -16.31 -4.49 -2.82
CA VAL A 53 -17.73 -4.40 -3.21
C VAL A 53 -17.88 -4.52 -4.73
N GLN A 54 -17.01 -3.87 -5.49
CA GLN A 54 -17.05 -3.93 -6.95
C GLN A 54 -16.62 -5.29 -7.50
N MET A 55 -15.63 -5.96 -6.88
CA MET A 55 -15.24 -7.33 -7.22
C MET A 55 -16.42 -8.31 -7.04
N ILE A 56 -17.17 -8.17 -5.95
CA ILE A 56 -18.36 -8.99 -5.68
C ILE A 56 -19.44 -8.72 -6.73
N LYS A 57 -19.76 -7.46 -6.97
CA LYS A 57 -20.81 -7.02 -7.92
C LYS A 57 -20.54 -7.48 -9.35
N GLU A 58 -19.29 -7.39 -9.80
CA GLU A 58 -18.88 -7.77 -11.16
C GLU A 58 -18.59 -9.29 -11.30
N GLY A 59 -18.77 -10.06 -10.24
CA GLY A 59 -18.53 -11.51 -10.27
C GLY A 59 -17.06 -11.89 -10.51
N SER A 60 -16.11 -11.09 -9.98
CA SER A 60 -14.68 -11.38 -10.09
C SER A 60 -14.36 -12.80 -9.61
N PRO A 61 -13.40 -13.51 -10.26
CA PRO A 61 -12.96 -14.83 -9.82
C PRO A 61 -12.23 -14.78 -8.46
N VAL A 62 -11.73 -13.61 -8.07
CA VAL A 62 -11.09 -13.37 -6.78
C VAL A 62 -11.77 -12.18 -6.09
N THR A 63 -11.85 -12.22 -4.76
CA THR A 63 -12.30 -11.10 -3.92
C THR A 63 -11.26 -10.83 -2.86
N LEU A 64 -10.71 -9.62 -2.82
CA LEU A 64 -9.89 -9.15 -1.73
C LEU A 64 -10.81 -8.77 -0.56
N LEU A 65 -10.49 -9.26 0.64
CA LEU A 65 -11.25 -9.00 1.86
C LEU A 65 -10.43 -8.08 2.79
N PRO A 66 -10.64 -6.76 2.74
CA PRO A 66 -9.98 -5.81 3.62
C PRO A 66 -10.12 -6.20 5.09
N GLN A 67 -9.01 -6.15 5.81
CA GLN A 67 -8.92 -6.40 7.24
C GLN A 67 -8.22 -5.22 7.90
N GLU A 68 -8.89 -4.61 8.86
CA GLU A 68 -8.30 -3.59 9.69
C GLU A 68 -7.10 -4.14 10.49
N THR A 69 -6.03 -3.37 10.54
CA THR A 69 -4.83 -3.68 11.33
C THR A 69 -4.27 -2.41 11.99
N PRO A 70 -3.37 -2.54 12.97
CA PRO A 70 -2.68 -1.38 13.55
C PRO A 70 -1.83 -0.58 12.55
N GLY A 71 -1.56 -1.11 11.35
CA GLY A 71 -0.80 -0.46 10.29
C GLY A 71 0.23 -1.38 9.63
N TYR A 72 0.95 -0.86 8.66
CA TYR A 72 1.83 -1.64 7.78
C TYR A 72 3.03 -2.28 8.50
N MET A 73 3.47 -1.71 9.62
CA MET A 73 4.48 -2.34 10.49
C MET A 73 3.98 -3.67 11.10
N TYR A 74 2.69 -3.71 11.45
CA TYR A 74 2.03 -4.93 11.90
C TYR A 74 1.89 -5.93 10.75
N ASN A 75 1.44 -5.48 9.59
CA ASN A 75 1.19 -6.35 8.43
C ASN A 75 2.43 -7.12 8.01
N ILE A 76 3.58 -6.43 7.92
CA ILE A 76 4.83 -7.07 7.49
C ILE A 76 5.31 -8.13 8.50
N ARG A 77 5.05 -7.92 9.79
CA ARG A 77 5.38 -8.88 10.86
C ARG A 77 4.44 -10.08 10.88
N GLU A 78 3.14 -9.88 10.57
CA GLU A 78 2.18 -10.98 10.43
C GLU A 78 2.62 -12.00 9.37
N MET A 79 3.44 -11.58 8.42
CA MET A 79 3.98 -12.47 7.38
C MET A 79 5.12 -13.37 7.88
N LEU A 80 5.59 -13.22 9.13
CA LEU A 80 6.44 -14.22 9.78
C LEU A 80 5.67 -15.50 10.10
N ASN A 81 4.35 -15.44 10.16
CA ASN A 81 3.50 -16.60 10.38
C ASN A 81 3.22 -17.31 9.05
N GLU A 82 3.71 -18.55 8.93
CA GLU A 82 3.60 -19.37 7.71
C GLU A 82 2.15 -19.61 7.25
N ARG A 83 1.18 -19.60 8.15
CA ARG A 83 -0.26 -19.70 7.80
C ARG A 83 -0.70 -18.62 6.82
N ASN A 84 -0.02 -17.46 6.79
CA ASN A 84 -0.35 -16.33 5.92
C ASN A 84 0.28 -16.43 4.52
N TRP A 85 1.33 -17.23 4.33
CA TRP A 85 2.17 -17.21 3.14
C TRP A 85 1.44 -17.47 1.82
N LYS A 86 0.51 -18.43 1.81
CA LYS A 86 -0.17 -18.87 0.57
C LYS A 86 -1.57 -18.27 0.41
N ARG A 87 -2.00 -17.39 1.30
CA ARG A 87 -3.40 -16.98 1.33
C ARG A 87 -3.64 -15.50 1.65
N THR A 88 -2.61 -14.73 2.00
CA THR A 88 -2.79 -13.36 2.49
C THR A 88 -2.04 -12.38 1.60
N VAL A 89 -2.76 -11.33 1.17
CA VAL A 89 -2.20 -10.11 0.59
C VAL A 89 -2.08 -9.09 1.71
N PHE A 90 -1.08 -8.23 1.66
CA PHE A 90 -0.94 -7.17 2.65
C PHE A 90 -0.51 -5.84 2.03
N GLY A 91 -1.05 -4.75 2.57
CA GLY A 91 -0.59 -3.40 2.29
C GLY A 91 0.72 -3.14 3.01
N THR A 92 1.65 -2.52 2.29
CA THR A 92 2.98 -2.15 2.78
C THR A 92 3.56 -0.99 1.97
N GLU A 93 4.78 -0.58 2.29
CA GLU A 93 5.57 0.30 1.44
C GLU A 93 6.88 -0.38 1.05
N ASP A 94 7.40 -0.01 -0.13
CA ASP A 94 8.68 -0.48 -0.62
C ASP A 94 9.83 -0.22 0.38
N THR A 95 9.90 0.97 0.92
CA THR A 95 10.89 1.36 1.93
C THR A 95 10.74 0.56 3.23
N LEU A 96 9.51 0.23 3.64
CA LEU A 96 9.29 -0.59 4.84
C LEU A 96 9.82 -2.00 4.66
N ILE A 97 9.64 -2.61 3.49
CA ILE A 97 10.21 -3.93 3.19
C ILE A 97 11.74 -3.90 3.32
N GLN A 98 12.39 -2.88 2.79
CA GLN A 98 13.86 -2.71 2.88
C GLN A 98 14.32 -2.56 4.33
N LEU A 99 13.64 -1.71 5.11
CA LEU A 99 13.96 -1.49 6.52
C LEU A 99 13.75 -2.74 7.36
N ALA A 100 12.67 -3.49 7.14
CA ALA A 100 12.37 -4.71 7.87
C ALA A 100 13.39 -5.82 7.60
N LEU A 101 13.88 -5.93 6.36
CA LEU A 101 14.93 -6.87 5.98
C LEU A 101 16.28 -6.58 6.66
N LYS A 102 16.66 -5.30 6.73
CA LYS A 102 18.01 -4.88 7.14
C LYS A 102 18.09 -4.45 8.61
N TRP A 103 17.10 -3.66 9.05
CA TRP A 103 17.18 -2.95 10.33
C TRP A 103 16.25 -3.51 11.41
N GLY A 104 15.27 -4.34 11.06
CA GLY A 104 14.37 -4.93 12.06
C GLY A 104 15.15 -5.60 13.19
N GLY A 105 14.76 -5.34 14.44
CA GLY A 105 15.40 -5.84 15.65
C GLY A 105 16.67 -5.10 16.08
N THR A 106 17.22 -4.18 15.27
CA THR A 106 18.41 -3.42 15.67
C THR A 106 18.07 -2.31 16.68
N PRO A 107 19.05 -1.83 17.48
CA PRO A 107 18.81 -0.74 18.43
C PRO A 107 18.20 0.51 17.80
N GLU A 108 18.57 0.81 16.55
CA GLU A 108 18.11 2.01 15.80
C GLU A 108 16.65 1.89 15.36
N ALA A 109 16.17 0.68 15.11
CA ALA A 109 14.85 0.45 14.53
C ALA A 109 13.86 -0.24 15.48
N LYS A 110 14.32 -0.87 16.56
CA LYS A 110 13.48 -1.73 17.44
C LYS A 110 12.25 -1.06 18.05
N GLU A 111 12.26 0.27 18.17
CA GLU A 111 11.08 1.04 18.64
C GLU A 111 9.89 0.86 17.69
N PHE A 112 10.16 0.73 16.39
CA PHE A 112 9.16 0.60 15.32
C PHE A 112 9.15 -0.79 14.70
N LEU A 113 10.31 -1.40 14.52
CA LEU A 113 10.53 -2.75 13.99
C LEU A 113 11.24 -3.60 15.03
N PRO A 114 10.49 -4.18 16.00
CA PRO A 114 11.09 -4.90 17.13
C PRO A 114 11.81 -6.20 16.72
N GLU A 115 11.54 -6.71 15.53
CA GLU A 115 12.15 -7.93 15.01
C GLU A 115 12.48 -7.82 13.50
N ARG A 116 13.45 -8.58 13.06
CA ARG A 116 13.81 -8.69 11.65
C ARG A 116 12.79 -9.52 10.90
N VAL A 117 12.45 -9.09 9.68
CA VAL A 117 11.59 -9.85 8.76
C VAL A 117 12.42 -10.28 7.55
N PRO A 118 13.05 -11.47 7.57
CA PRO A 118 14.02 -11.92 6.57
C PRO A 118 13.34 -12.48 5.31
N ILE A 119 12.26 -11.86 4.84
CA ILE A 119 11.48 -12.32 3.71
C ILE A 119 11.57 -11.29 2.58
N ARG A 120 12.04 -11.73 1.40
CA ARG A 120 12.00 -10.93 0.16
C ARG A 120 10.62 -11.06 -0.48
N PHE A 121 9.67 -10.28 0.01
CA PHE A 121 8.29 -10.30 -0.46
C PHE A 121 8.19 -10.02 -1.95
N LYS A 122 7.16 -10.58 -2.59
CA LYS A 122 6.83 -10.31 -3.99
C LYS A 122 5.71 -9.29 -4.07
N LEU A 123 5.83 -8.37 -5.02
CA LEU A 123 4.90 -7.26 -5.21
C LEU A 123 3.83 -7.65 -6.23
N LEU A 124 2.57 -7.29 -5.94
CA LEU A 124 1.46 -7.46 -6.86
C LEU A 124 1.24 -6.19 -7.68
N TYR A 125 1.08 -5.04 -7.02
CA TYR A 125 0.89 -3.74 -7.67
C TYR A 125 1.19 -2.57 -6.74
N GLY A 126 1.53 -1.42 -7.34
CA GLY A 126 1.60 -0.13 -6.66
C GLY A 126 0.22 0.48 -6.51
N GLU A 127 0.03 1.22 -5.42
CA GLU A 127 -1.24 1.83 -5.06
C GLU A 127 -1.17 3.35 -5.05
N MET A 128 -0.08 3.92 -4.54
CA MET A 128 0.09 5.36 -4.40
C MET A 128 1.55 5.73 -4.13
N TRP A 129 1.93 6.94 -4.50
CA TRP A 129 3.14 7.58 -4.02
C TRP A 129 2.82 8.48 -2.83
N TRP A 130 3.48 8.21 -1.70
CA TRP A 130 3.19 8.83 -0.41
C TRP A 130 4.31 9.78 0.03
N PRO A 131 4.02 11.05 0.23
CA PRO A 131 4.95 11.96 0.90
C PRO A 131 4.83 11.95 2.43
N ILE A 132 3.85 11.27 3.02
CA ILE A 132 3.56 11.30 4.46
C ILE A 132 4.83 11.13 5.28
N GLY A 133 4.98 12.01 6.27
CA GLY A 133 6.13 11.98 7.17
C GLY A 133 7.46 12.43 6.58
N LYS A 134 7.46 12.92 5.34
CA LYS A 134 8.65 13.45 4.67
C LYS A 134 8.47 14.91 4.27
N PHE A 135 7.51 15.58 4.89
CA PHE A 135 7.29 17.01 5.05
C PHE A 135 6.47 17.22 6.33
N PHE A 136 6.36 18.46 6.80
CA PHE A 136 5.62 18.76 8.01
C PHE A 136 4.65 19.91 7.79
N VAL A 137 3.67 20.04 8.69
CA VAL A 137 2.69 21.11 8.68
C VAL A 137 2.59 21.79 10.02
N THR A 138 2.27 23.09 10.01
CA THR A 138 2.16 23.93 11.20
C THR A 138 1.22 25.10 10.95
N PHE A 139 0.71 25.69 12.02
CA PHE A 139 0.05 27.01 12.00
C PHE A 139 0.96 28.11 12.59
N ASP A 140 2.12 27.77 13.16
CA ASP A 140 3.09 28.71 13.71
C ASP A 140 3.89 29.39 12.56
N PRO A 141 3.79 30.73 12.39
CA PRO A 141 4.54 31.45 11.36
C PRO A 141 6.06 31.47 11.61
N GLY A 142 6.50 31.15 12.83
CA GLY A 142 7.91 31.03 13.18
C GLY A 142 8.57 29.77 12.70
N ILE A 143 7.80 28.75 12.28
CA ILE A 143 8.34 27.48 11.81
C ILE A 143 8.34 27.48 10.28
N LYS A 144 9.52 27.66 9.68
CA LYS A 144 9.72 27.78 8.22
C LYS A 144 10.57 26.65 7.65
N ALA A 145 11.46 26.08 8.47
CA ALA A 145 12.37 25.01 8.08
C ALA A 145 12.38 23.90 9.14
N PRO A 146 12.84 22.67 8.81
CA PRO A 146 12.93 21.58 9.77
C PRO A 146 13.72 21.95 11.04
N ALA A 147 14.76 22.79 10.93
CA ALA A 147 15.56 23.23 12.09
C ALA A 147 14.72 23.98 13.15
N ASP A 148 13.65 24.67 12.74
CA ASP A 148 12.78 25.45 13.64
C ASP A 148 11.86 24.55 14.50
N ILE A 149 11.82 23.25 14.21
CA ILE A 149 11.04 22.25 14.97
C ILE A 149 11.69 21.95 16.32
N ARG A 150 12.98 22.27 16.52
CA ARG A 150 13.65 22.07 17.82
C ARG A 150 12.96 22.85 18.93
N GLY A 151 12.77 22.18 20.08
CA GLY A 151 12.08 22.73 21.24
C GLY A 151 10.56 22.82 21.12
N LYS A 152 9.98 22.38 20.01
CA LYS A 152 8.54 22.43 19.76
C LYS A 152 7.84 21.15 20.18
N ARG A 153 6.51 21.23 20.35
CA ARG A 153 5.62 20.07 20.49
C ARG A 153 5.38 19.49 19.11
N LEU A 154 5.92 18.31 18.88
CA LEU A 154 5.86 17.62 17.59
C LEU A 154 5.02 16.36 17.72
N SER A 155 3.99 16.22 16.90
CA SER A 155 3.18 15.00 16.81
C SER A 155 3.41 14.28 15.51
N ILE A 156 3.70 12.98 15.62
CA ILE A 156 3.77 12.03 14.50
C ILE A 156 2.84 10.85 14.77
N GLY A 157 2.72 9.95 13.81
CA GLY A 157 1.84 8.78 13.93
C GLY A 157 2.29 7.76 14.98
N LEU A 158 1.41 6.78 15.20
CA LEU A 158 1.67 5.67 16.12
C LEU A 158 2.87 4.83 15.66
N ARG A 159 3.50 4.14 16.62
CA ARG A 159 4.65 3.26 16.33
C ARG A 159 4.33 2.11 15.38
N GLY A 160 3.07 1.71 15.27
CA GLY A 160 2.60 0.72 14.28
C GLY A 160 2.48 1.23 12.84
N GLN A 161 2.66 2.53 12.62
CA GLN A 161 2.51 3.20 11.33
C GLN A 161 3.88 3.59 10.77
N SER A 162 4.24 3.05 9.61
CA SER A 162 5.51 3.35 8.94
C SER A 162 5.59 4.81 8.48
N ASP A 163 4.67 5.20 7.63
CA ASP A 163 4.63 6.50 6.95
C ASP A 163 4.28 7.67 7.89
N TRP A 164 3.37 7.46 8.86
CA TRP A 164 2.99 8.47 9.83
C TRP A 164 3.95 8.56 11.03
N GLY A 165 4.57 7.44 11.43
CA GLY A 165 5.37 7.34 12.64
C GLY A 165 6.87 7.16 12.39
N TYR A 166 7.27 6.09 11.71
CA TYR A 166 8.68 5.74 11.55
C TYR A 166 9.41 6.64 10.55
N PHE A 167 8.86 6.87 9.36
CA PHE A 167 9.53 7.66 8.33
C PHE A 167 9.76 9.13 8.74
N PRO A 168 8.82 9.83 9.42
CA PRO A 168 9.14 11.14 9.99
C PRO A 168 10.33 11.11 10.94
N ARG A 169 10.47 10.05 11.75
CA ARG A 169 11.63 9.88 12.65
C ARG A 169 12.96 9.82 11.87
N LEU A 170 12.99 9.06 10.77
CA LEU A 170 14.18 8.96 9.93
C LEU A 170 14.53 10.30 9.28
N VAL A 171 13.52 11.03 8.81
CA VAL A 171 13.70 12.35 8.20
C VAL A 171 14.17 13.39 9.23
N LEU A 172 13.54 13.45 10.40
CA LEU A 172 13.92 14.37 11.49
C LEU A 172 15.36 14.11 11.96
N GLU A 173 15.77 12.84 12.02
CA GLU A 173 17.15 12.47 12.38
C GLU A 173 18.17 13.06 11.41
N ALA A 174 17.85 13.15 10.11
CA ALA A 174 18.74 13.80 9.13
C ALA A 174 18.99 15.29 9.43
N TYR A 175 18.16 15.92 10.24
CA TYR A 175 18.33 17.30 10.76
C TYR A 175 18.83 17.33 12.20
N GLY A 176 19.19 16.19 12.80
CA GLY A 176 19.60 16.08 14.20
C GLY A 176 18.44 16.34 15.18
N ILE A 177 17.21 16.08 14.75
CA ILE A 177 16.00 16.25 15.56
C ILE A 177 15.52 14.87 16.04
N GLY A 178 15.25 14.79 17.33
CA GLY A 178 14.81 13.57 17.97
C GLY A 178 14.18 13.82 19.34
N PRO A 179 13.77 12.77 20.07
CA PRO A 179 13.10 12.89 21.37
C PRO A 179 13.88 13.72 22.41
N GLN A 180 15.20 13.86 22.22
CA GLN A 180 16.08 14.61 23.11
C GLN A 180 15.95 16.14 22.95
N ASN A 181 15.34 16.62 21.87
CA ASN A 181 15.26 18.04 21.57
C ASN A 181 13.91 18.52 21.02
N VAL A 182 12.85 17.69 21.14
CA VAL A 182 11.45 18.04 20.89
C VAL A 182 10.55 17.33 21.90
N ASP A 183 9.35 17.92 22.20
CA ASP A 183 8.27 17.18 22.89
C ASP A 183 7.56 16.30 21.86
N LEU A 184 8.08 15.06 21.69
CA LEU A 184 7.59 14.12 20.69
C LEU A 184 6.40 13.30 21.19
N ARG A 185 5.30 13.35 20.46
CA ARG A 185 4.07 12.60 20.75
C ARG A 185 3.72 11.67 19.60
N HIS A 186 3.23 10.48 19.96
CA HIS A 186 2.72 9.47 19.01
C HIS A 186 1.19 9.44 19.09
N LEU A 187 0.52 9.84 18.01
CA LEU A 187 -0.93 10.02 17.96
C LEU A 187 -1.52 9.33 16.72
N THR A 188 -2.80 8.98 16.78
CA THR A 188 -3.50 8.61 15.55
C THR A 188 -3.59 9.81 14.61
N PRO A 189 -3.73 9.62 13.29
CA PRO A 189 -3.87 10.74 12.34
C PRO A 189 -5.00 11.71 12.70
N ALA A 190 -6.12 11.21 13.21
CA ALA A 190 -7.25 12.03 13.64
C ALA A 190 -6.90 12.88 14.87
N GLN A 191 -6.28 12.28 15.89
CA GLN A 191 -5.83 13.00 17.10
C GLN A 191 -4.77 14.05 16.77
N LEU A 192 -3.79 13.70 15.90
CA LEU A 192 -2.75 14.61 15.45
C LEU A 192 -3.37 15.84 14.76
N THR A 193 -4.28 15.61 13.81
CA THR A 193 -4.99 16.67 13.09
C THR A 193 -5.74 17.59 14.07
N GLN A 194 -6.47 17.01 15.01
CA GLN A 194 -7.21 17.77 16.02
C GLN A 194 -6.28 18.57 16.92
N GLN A 195 -5.17 18.00 17.41
CA GLN A 195 -4.20 18.69 18.26
C GLN A 195 -3.45 19.82 17.56
N LEU A 196 -3.24 19.73 16.25
CA LEU A 196 -2.78 20.87 15.45
C LEU A 196 -3.84 21.98 15.43
N ILE A 197 -5.11 21.61 15.21
CA ILE A 197 -6.21 22.59 15.14
C ILE A 197 -6.42 23.30 16.48
N ASP A 198 -6.38 22.59 17.59
CA ASP A 198 -6.58 23.21 18.93
C ASP A 198 -5.32 23.88 19.49
N GLY A 199 -4.15 23.67 18.87
CA GLY A 199 -2.88 24.27 19.30
C GLY A 199 -2.17 23.50 20.41
N SER A 200 -2.58 22.26 20.71
CA SER A 200 -1.88 21.37 21.66
C SER A 200 -0.59 20.81 21.09
N THR A 201 -0.44 20.84 19.76
CA THR A 201 0.76 20.49 18.98
C THR A 201 1.14 21.66 18.10
N ASP A 202 2.44 21.94 17.96
CA ASP A 202 2.97 23.03 17.13
C ASP A 202 3.24 22.58 15.70
N VAL A 203 3.70 21.33 15.54
CA VAL A 203 4.08 20.72 14.26
C VAL A 203 3.53 19.31 14.18
N GLY A 204 3.12 18.92 12.99
CA GLY A 204 2.66 17.56 12.75
C GLY A 204 2.88 17.11 11.30
N VAL A 205 2.43 15.91 11.01
CA VAL A 205 2.41 15.32 9.67
C VAL A 205 0.98 15.28 9.13
N THR A 206 0.83 15.22 7.81
CA THR A 206 -0.47 15.07 7.15
C THR A 206 -0.31 14.26 5.87
N VAL A 207 -1.39 14.07 5.11
CA VAL A 207 -1.40 13.20 3.95
C VAL A 207 -1.92 13.86 2.69
N PHE A 208 -1.19 13.69 1.62
CA PHE A 208 -1.65 13.74 0.25
C PHE A 208 -0.99 12.58 -0.53
N GLY A 209 -1.43 12.35 -1.73
CA GLY A 209 -0.86 11.34 -2.60
C GLY A 209 -0.76 11.83 -4.03
N MET A 210 0.03 11.14 -4.84
CA MET A 210 0.19 11.44 -6.24
C MET A 210 0.39 10.15 -7.05
N GLU A 211 0.15 10.24 -8.34
CA GLU A 211 0.59 9.23 -9.29
C GLU A 211 1.99 9.59 -9.86
N PRO A 212 2.69 8.63 -10.47
CA PRO A 212 4.08 8.82 -10.91
C PRO A 212 4.30 10.00 -11.86
N ASN A 213 3.33 10.28 -12.75
CA ASN A 213 3.42 11.38 -13.73
C ASN A 213 3.06 12.75 -13.13
N ARG A 214 2.59 12.80 -11.86
CA ARG A 214 2.26 14.02 -11.11
C ARG A 214 1.16 14.88 -11.77
N LYS A 215 0.28 14.25 -12.55
CA LYS A 215 -0.87 14.93 -13.17
C LYS A 215 -2.09 14.94 -12.25
N GLU A 216 -2.22 13.90 -11.43
CA GLU A 216 -3.32 13.73 -10.49
C GLU A 216 -2.81 13.74 -9.06
N TRP A 217 -3.59 14.37 -8.18
CA TRP A 217 -3.27 14.54 -6.77
C TRP A 217 -4.45 14.10 -5.91
N MET A 218 -4.13 13.37 -4.84
CA MET A 218 -5.11 13.02 -3.81
C MET A 218 -4.88 13.89 -2.59
N ILE A 219 -5.87 14.68 -2.21
CA ILE A 219 -5.86 15.43 -0.95
C ILE A 219 -6.61 14.61 0.11
N GLY A 220 -5.86 14.14 1.10
CA GLY A 220 -6.41 13.30 2.18
C GLY A 220 -7.32 14.05 3.14
N GLY A 221 -8.16 13.30 3.85
CA GLY A 221 -9.09 13.84 4.84
C GLY A 221 -8.43 14.72 5.91
N PRO A 222 -7.32 14.31 6.54
CA PRO A 222 -6.58 15.12 7.50
C PRO A 222 -6.16 16.49 6.96
N LEU A 223 -5.63 16.54 5.74
CA LEU A 223 -5.23 17.82 5.12
C LEU A 223 -6.43 18.72 4.83
N ARG A 224 -7.57 18.16 4.40
CA ARG A 224 -8.82 18.92 4.22
C ARG A 224 -9.35 19.47 5.54
N GLN A 225 -9.24 18.74 6.65
CA GLN A 225 -9.63 19.22 7.97
C GLN A 225 -8.75 20.38 8.44
N LEU A 226 -7.43 20.31 8.21
CA LEU A 226 -6.51 21.41 8.51
C LEU A 226 -6.88 22.67 7.69
N GLU A 227 -7.18 22.51 6.40
CA GLU A 227 -7.64 23.59 5.54
C GLU A 227 -8.94 24.22 6.04
N ALA A 228 -9.94 23.38 6.35
CA ALA A 228 -11.27 23.78 6.80
C ALA A 228 -11.26 24.49 8.16
N SER A 229 -10.20 24.32 8.98
CA SER A 229 -10.04 25.02 10.26
C SER A 229 -9.95 26.54 10.12
N GLY A 230 -9.73 27.08 8.93
CA GLY A 230 -9.55 28.51 8.68
C GLY A 230 -8.20 29.08 9.10
N LYS A 231 -7.38 28.32 9.84
CA LYS A 231 -6.06 28.74 10.33
C LYS A 231 -5.03 28.86 9.18
N PRO A 232 -3.95 29.66 9.36
CA PRO A 232 -2.93 29.90 8.34
C PRO A 232 -2.00 28.67 8.20
N LEU A 233 -2.48 27.64 7.50
CA LEU A 233 -1.73 26.41 7.27
C LEU A 233 -0.44 26.70 6.49
N ARG A 234 0.68 26.16 7.00
CA ARG A 234 2.01 26.24 6.42
C ARG A 234 2.62 24.85 6.23
N TYR A 235 3.46 24.75 5.21
CA TYR A 235 4.18 23.53 4.89
C TYR A 235 5.66 23.73 5.14
N VAL A 236 6.29 22.78 5.82
CA VAL A 236 7.72 22.77 6.10
C VAL A 236 8.38 21.78 5.15
N SER A 237 9.13 22.33 4.20
CA SER A 237 9.84 21.54 3.18
C SER A 237 10.96 20.70 3.77
N VAL A 238 11.22 19.55 3.15
CA VAL A 238 12.39 18.72 3.38
C VAL A 238 13.28 18.78 2.14
N ASP A 239 14.56 19.06 2.33
CA ASP A 239 15.52 19.17 1.24
C ASP A 239 15.96 17.80 0.71
N LYS A 240 16.50 17.82 -0.52
CA LYS A 240 16.99 16.60 -1.18
C LYS A 240 18.15 15.97 -0.41
N GLU A 241 19.03 16.77 0.12
CA GLU A 241 20.21 16.33 0.89
C GLU A 241 19.81 15.56 2.15
N ALA A 242 18.72 15.95 2.82
CA ALA A 242 18.18 15.21 3.96
C ALA A 242 17.65 13.84 3.54
N ILE A 243 16.90 13.77 2.44
CA ILE A 243 16.43 12.50 1.87
C ILE A 243 17.60 11.61 1.46
N ASP A 244 18.62 12.18 0.80
CA ASP A 244 19.84 11.45 0.41
C ASP A 244 20.59 10.91 1.63
N ARG A 245 20.70 11.69 2.73
CA ARG A 245 21.28 11.21 4.00
C ARG A 245 20.54 10.03 4.59
N VAL A 246 19.20 10.08 4.60
CA VAL A 246 18.36 8.96 5.07
C VAL A 246 18.58 7.73 4.20
N ASN A 247 18.51 7.91 2.87
CA ASN A 247 18.73 6.81 1.92
C ASN A 247 20.10 6.16 2.09
N LYS A 248 21.14 6.98 2.21
CA LYS A 248 22.53 6.50 2.42
C LYS A 248 22.68 5.73 3.74
N LYS A 249 22.11 6.26 4.84
CA LYS A 249 22.23 5.64 6.17
C LYS A 249 21.45 4.34 6.26
N TYR A 250 20.21 4.36 5.84
CA TYR A 250 19.26 3.26 6.09
C TYR A 250 19.11 2.30 4.90
N GLY A 251 19.66 2.65 3.73
CA GLY A 251 19.47 1.88 2.48
C GLY A 251 18.06 1.96 1.95
N THR A 252 17.35 3.06 2.24
CA THR A 252 16.00 3.32 1.76
C THR A 252 16.00 3.86 0.33
N THR A 253 14.84 3.88 -0.31
CA THR A 253 14.67 4.36 -1.69
C THR A 253 13.64 5.49 -1.76
N PHE A 254 13.65 6.39 -0.78
CA PHE A 254 12.85 7.60 -0.87
C PHE A 254 13.26 8.43 -2.10
N ILE A 255 12.28 8.91 -2.83
CA ILE A 255 12.50 9.76 -4.00
C ILE A 255 12.18 11.20 -3.61
N HIS A 256 13.15 12.12 -3.73
CA HIS A 256 12.87 13.53 -3.50
C HIS A 256 12.06 14.11 -4.66
N VAL A 257 10.99 14.83 -4.34
CA VAL A 257 10.16 15.56 -5.31
C VAL A 257 9.88 16.97 -4.80
N VAL A 258 9.63 17.87 -5.74
CA VAL A 258 9.13 19.22 -5.45
C VAL A 258 7.69 19.32 -5.94
N VAL A 259 6.77 19.57 -5.01
CA VAL A 259 5.36 19.83 -5.30
C VAL A 259 5.22 21.29 -5.71
N PRO A 260 4.70 21.59 -6.91
CA PRO A 260 4.54 22.97 -7.36
C PRO A 260 3.66 23.80 -6.43
N ALA A 261 3.95 25.08 -6.29
CA ALA A 261 3.10 26.01 -5.56
C ALA A 261 1.65 25.96 -6.06
N GLY A 262 0.69 26.09 -5.15
CA GLY A 262 -0.74 26.07 -5.49
C GLY A 262 -1.33 24.66 -5.71
N THR A 263 -0.53 23.60 -5.58
CA THR A 263 -1.03 22.22 -5.72
C THR A 263 -1.84 21.77 -4.50
N LEU A 264 -1.39 22.14 -3.31
CA LEU A 264 -2.02 21.77 -2.05
C LEU A 264 -2.81 22.95 -1.47
N PRO A 265 -3.81 22.69 -0.59
CA PRO A 265 -4.57 23.76 0.06
C PRO A 265 -3.68 24.80 0.75
N LYS A 266 -3.87 26.09 0.43
CA LYS A 266 -3.12 27.22 0.98
C LYS A 266 -1.59 27.18 0.80
N GLN A 267 -1.08 26.32 -0.06
CA GLN A 267 0.33 26.25 -0.40
C GLN A 267 0.69 27.37 -1.37
N THR A 268 1.52 28.30 -0.94
CA THR A 268 1.98 29.46 -1.75
C THR A 268 3.35 29.26 -2.35
N GLU A 269 4.17 28.38 -1.74
CA GLU A 269 5.55 28.12 -2.16
C GLU A 269 5.71 26.65 -2.60
N PRO A 270 6.70 26.35 -3.44
CA PRO A 270 7.04 24.97 -3.76
C PRO A 270 7.37 24.17 -2.49
N LEU A 271 6.93 22.91 -2.41
CA LEU A 271 7.15 22.03 -1.26
C LEU A 271 8.11 20.91 -1.63
N GLY A 272 9.32 20.92 -1.08
CA GLY A 272 10.23 19.79 -1.12
C GLY A 272 9.78 18.68 -0.18
N THR A 273 9.74 17.44 -0.66
CA THR A 273 9.37 16.28 0.14
C THR A 273 10.02 15.01 -0.40
N GLY A 274 10.16 14.00 0.46
CA GLY A 274 10.43 12.64 0.04
C GLY A 274 9.12 11.89 -0.24
N ILE A 275 9.15 10.93 -1.13
CA ILE A 275 8.06 9.98 -1.33
C ILE A 275 8.55 8.55 -1.20
N ASN A 276 7.70 7.67 -0.79
CA ASN A 276 7.79 6.22 -0.92
C ASN A 276 6.56 5.71 -1.64
N ARG A 277 6.57 4.44 -1.99
CA ARG A 277 5.50 3.82 -2.75
C ARG A 277 4.69 2.90 -1.86
N GLY A 278 3.37 3.12 -1.81
CA GLY A 278 2.41 2.16 -1.26
C GLY A 278 2.24 1.00 -2.21
N MET A 279 2.27 -0.22 -1.70
CA MET A 279 2.28 -1.46 -2.48
C MET A 279 1.34 -2.49 -1.87
N LYS A 280 0.81 -3.38 -2.70
CA LYS A 280 0.25 -4.66 -2.26
C LYS A 280 1.29 -5.74 -2.50
N ALA A 281 1.60 -6.48 -1.45
CA ALA A 281 2.64 -7.50 -1.46
C ALA A 281 2.12 -8.85 -0.92
N VAL A 282 2.88 -9.90 -1.22
CA VAL A 282 2.61 -11.29 -0.81
C VAL A 282 3.91 -12.00 -0.48
N HIS A 283 3.81 -13.13 0.20
CA HIS A 283 4.94 -14.05 0.37
C HIS A 283 5.34 -14.68 -0.99
N PRO A 284 6.62 -15.01 -1.23
CA PRO A 284 7.06 -15.63 -2.49
C PRO A 284 6.35 -16.94 -2.86
N SER A 285 5.77 -17.66 -1.91
CA SER A 285 5.01 -18.89 -2.13
C SER A 285 3.50 -18.67 -2.34
N PHE A 286 3.05 -17.43 -2.49
CA PHE A 286 1.65 -17.15 -2.80
C PHE A 286 1.27 -17.74 -4.17
N PRO A 287 0.05 -18.28 -4.38
CA PRO A 287 -0.31 -18.95 -5.64
C PRO A 287 -0.29 -18.00 -6.84
N ASP A 288 0.35 -18.45 -7.94
CA ASP A 288 0.52 -17.64 -9.16
C ASP A 288 -0.80 -17.30 -9.85
N ASP A 289 -1.72 -18.25 -9.90
CA ASP A 289 -3.04 -18.08 -10.50
C ASP A 289 -3.90 -17.07 -9.73
N VAL A 290 -3.83 -17.08 -8.40
CA VAL A 290 -4.53 -16.13 -7.55
C VAL A 290 -3.92 -14.72 -7.72
N ALA A 291 -2.60 -14.60 -7.72
CA ALA A 291 -1.91 -13.33 -7.96
C ALA A 291 -2.25 -12.74 -9.33
N TYR A 292 -2.28 -13.57 -10.37
CA TYR A 292 -2.70 -13.19 -11.72
C TYR A 292 -4.14 -12.65 -11.70
N GLN A 293 -5.08 -13.38 -11.10
CA GLN A 293 -6.50 -12.97 -11.03
C GLN A 293 -6.69 -11.66 -10.25
N ILE A 294 -5.92 -11.43 -9.17
CA ILE A 294 -5.97 -10.18 -8.42
C ILE A 294 -5.58 -9.02 -9.33
N VAL A 295 -4.43 -9.09 -10.00
CA VAL A 295 -3.94 -8.00 -10.85
C VAL A 295 -4.89 -7.73 -12.01
N MET A 296 -5.38 -8.77 -12.69
CA MET A 296 -6.35 -8.63 -13.78
C MET A 296 -7.66 -7.99 -13.31
N SER A 297 -8.16 -8.38 -12.13
CA SER A 297 -9.38 -7.82 -11.56
C SER A 297 -9.21 -6.34 -11.18
N VAL A 298 -8.09 -5.98 -10.54
CA VAL A 298 -7.78 -4.58 -10.20
C VAL A 298 -7.65 -3.75 -11.46
N ALA A 299 -6.89 -4.20 -12.46
CA ALA A 299 -6.70 -3.48 -13.72
C ALA A 299 -8.03 -3.21 -14.45
N LYS A 300 -8.94 -4.18 -14.44
CA LYS A 300 -10.27 -4.06 -15.06
C LYS A 300 -11.20 -3.13 -14.29
N LEU A 301 -11.16 -3.17 -12.96
CA LEU A 301 -12.15 -2.49 -12.11
C LEU A 301 -11.72 -1.08 -11.70
N ALA A 302 -10.43 -0.82 -11.49
CA ALA A 302 -9.94 0.45 -10.99
C ALA A 302 -10.39 1.69 -11.79
N PRO A 303 -10.47 1.65 -13.14
CA PRO A 303 -11.01 2.77 -13.89
C PRO A 303 -12.45 3.15 -13.50
N LYS A 304 -13.27 2.16 -13.10
CA LYS A 304 -14.67 2.37 -12.67
C LYS A 304 -14.78 2.95 -11.25
N LEU A 305 -13.67 2.95 -10.49
CA LEU A 305 -13.65 3.39 -9.10
C LEU A 305 -13.20 4.85 -8.94
N ARG A 306 -12.72 5.49 -10.02
CA ARG A 306 -12.15 6.85 -9.98
C ARG A 306 -13.07 7.88 -9.35
N ASP A 307 -14.37 7.80 -9.63
CA ASP A 307 -15.37 8.74 -9.10
C ASP A 307 -15.94 8.31 -7.74
N LEU A 308 -15.64 7.09 -7.29
CA LEU A 308 -16.16 6.55 -6.04
C LEU A 308 -15.25 6.85 -4.84
N HIS A 309 -13.94 6.94 -5.04
CA HIS A 309 -13.00 7.25 -3.96
C HIS A 309 -11.73 7.92 -4.46
N VAL A 310 -11.19 8.87 -3.67
CA VAL A 310 -10.03 9.69 -4.02
C VAL A 310 -8.76 8.86 -4.28
N LEU A 311 -8.59 7.71 -3.63
CA LEU A 311 -7.47 6.79 -3.87
C LEU A 311 -7.46 6.31 -5.32
N TRP A 312 -8.62 5.93 -5.86
CA TRP A 312 -8.74 5.43 -7.22
C TRP A 312 -8.67 6.52 -8.28
N ARG A 313 -8.86 7.79 -7.91
CA ARG A 313 -8.71 8.92 -8.83
C ARG A 313 -7.30 9.02 -9.40
N ILE A 314 -6.28 8.75 -8.58
CA ILE A 314 -4.87 8.76 -9.01
C ILE A 314 -4.41 7.45 -9.65
N TRP A 315 -5.31 6.47 -9.80
CA TRP A 315 -4.95 5.20 -10.40
C TRP A 315 -4.53 5.35 -11.87
N SER A 316 -3.45 4.66 -12.25
CA SER A 316 -3.00 4.51 -13.64
C SER A 316 -2.23 3.18 -13.80
N PRO A 317 -2.05 2.67 -15.03
CA PRO A 317 -1.16 1.54 -15.30
C PRO A 317 0.26 1.79 -14.81
N GLU A 318 0.77 3.01 -14.97
CA GLU A 318 2.10 3.42 -14.51
C GLU A 318 2.20 3.29 -12.98
N LEU A 319 1.16 3.68 -12.25
CA LEU A 319 1.14 3.56 -10.80
C LEU A 319 1.15 2.09 -10.35
N MET A 320 0.39 1.22 -11.01
CA MET A 320 0.38 -0.20 -10.67
C MET A 320 1.75 -0.85 -10.84
N LEU A 321 2.54 -0.41 -11.82
CA LEU A 321 3.87 -0.96 -12.10
C LEU A 321 5.01 -0.18 -11.44
N ALA A 322 4.71 0.94 -10.78
CA ALA A 322 5.74 1.79 -10.16
C ALA A 322 6.52 1.03 -9.09
N GLY A 323 7.81 0.83 -9.31
CA GLY A 323 8.70 0.12 -8.38
C GLY A 323 8.81 -1.38 -8.62
N LEU A 324 8.07 -1.95 -9.59
CA LEU A 324 8.19 -3.35 -9.95
C LEU A 324 9.41 -3.59 -10.86
N SER A 325 10.01 -4.77 -10.69
CA SER A 325 11.11 -5.29 -11.50
C SER A 325 10.99 -6.81 -11.62
N ASP A 326 11.81 -7.43 -12.47
CA ASP A 326 11.86 -8.89 -12.59
C ASP A 326 12.26 -9.57 -11.27
N GLU A 327 13.04 -8.88 -10.43
CA GLU A 327 13.46 -9.40 -9.13
C GLU A 327 12.32 -9.43 -8.11
N ASN A 328 11.49 -8.38 -8.06
CA ASN A 328 10.53 -8.18 -6.95
C ASN A 328 9.07 -8.46 -7.32
N VAL A 329 8.71 -8.48 -8.61
CA VAL A 329 7.34 -8.79 -9.02
C VAL A 329 6.97 -10.24 -8.75
N HIS A 330 5.72 -10.50 -8.36
CA HIS A 330 5.20 -11.86 -8.27
C HIS A 330 5.02 -12.47 -9.67
N PRO A 331 5.40 -13.75 -9.92
CA PRO A 331 5.30 -14.36 -11.26
C PRO A 331 3.90 -14.26 -11.88
N GLY A 332 2.85 -14.56 -11.10
CA GLY A 332 1.46 -14.42 -11.54
C GLY A 332 1.08 -12.99 -11.88
N ALA A 333 1.54 -12.01 -11.09
CA ALA A 333 1.32 -10.59 -11.38
C ALA A 333 2.03 -10.17 -12.66
N LYS A 334 3.29 -10.58 -12.86
CA LYS A 334 4.03 -10.32 -14.10
C LYS A 334 3.31 -10.88 -15.33
N LYS A 335 2.80 -12.13 -15.24
CA LYS A 335 2.00 -12.73 -16.32
C LYS A 335 0.81 -11.85 -16.69
N ALA A 336 0.06 -11.34 -15.70
CA ALA A 336 -1.05 -10.42 -15.95
C ALA A 336 -0.61 -9.14 -16.67
N TYR A 337 0.48 -8.52 -16.22
CA TYR A 337 1.00 -7.30 -16.85
C TYR A 337 1.51 -7.51 -18.27
N VAL A 338 2.11 -8.67 -18.57
CA VAL A 338 2.51 -9.02 -19.94
C VAL A 338 1.27 -9.18 -20.83
N GLU A 339 0.23 -9.87 -20.36
CA GLU A 339 -1.02 -10.05 -21.09
C GLU A 339 -1.76 -8.74 -21.35
N LEU A 340 -1.73 -7.81 -20.38
CA LEU A 340 -2.27 -6.45 -20.53
C LEU A 340 -1.43 -5.56 -21.48
N GLY A 341 -0.26 -6.01 -21.90
CA GLY A 341 0.69 -5.21 -22.69
C GLY A 341 1.31 -4.04 -21.91
N TRP A 342 1.36 -4.15 -20.58
CA TRP A 342 1.82 -3.06 -19.69
C TRP A 342 3.25 -3.26 -19.22
N TRP A 343 3.74 -4.50 -19.12
CA TRP A 343 5.03 -4.80 -18.47
C TRP A 343 6.19 -4.01 -19.04
N ASP A 344 6.39 -4.02 -20.36
CA ASP A 344 7.48 -3.30 -20.99
C ASP A 344 7.19 -1.81 -21.23
N LYS A 345 5.92 -1.43 -21.25
CA LYS A 345 5.50 -0.06 -21.53
C LYS A 345 5.56 0.86 -20.31
N HIS A 346 5.27 0.34 -19.12
CA HIS A 346 5.05 1.16 -17.90
C HIS A 346 6.03 0.88 -16.77
N LYS A 347 6.98 -0.05 -16.89
CA LYS A 347 7.99 -0.36 -15.87
C LYS A 347 9.15 0.65 -15.74
N ASN A 348 8.94 1.89 -16.18
CA ASN A 348 10.00 2.89 -16.37
C ASN A 348 10.37 3.71 -15.12
N PHE A 349 9.74 3.43 -13.98
CA PHE A 349 10.05 4.11 -12.73
C PHE A 349 11.09 3.32 -11.93
N PRO A 350 11.94 4.02 -11.11
CA PRO A 350 12.98 3.34 -10.35
C PRO A 350 12.42 2.15 -9.59
N PRO A 351 12.95 0.93 -9.80
CA PRO A 351 12.46 -0.26 -9.10
C PRO A 351 12.79 -0.18 -7.60
N MET A 352 11.99 -0.87 -6.79
CA MET A 352 12.43 -1.22 -5.45
C MET A 352 13.55 -2.25 -5.55
N THR A 353 14.63 -2.04 -4.82
CA THR A 353 15.75 -2.99 -4.72
C THR A 353 15.76 -3.61 -3.33
N TYR A 354 16.14 -4.90 -3.25
CA TYR A 354 16.40 -5.52 -1.95
C TYR A 354 17.82 -5.17 -1.48
N PRO A 355 18.00 -4.87 -0.17
CA PRO A 355 19.32 -4.73 0.38
C PRO A 355 20.08 -6.06 0.33
N ASN A 356 21.38 -6.00 0.07
CA ASN A 356 22.29 -7.14 0.10
C ASN A 356 22.44 -7.70 1.52
#